data_b15624b53f743c64e51f8a3f3523df14
#
_entry.id   b15624b53f743c64e51f8a3f3523df14
#
_cell.length_a   1.000
_cell.length_b   1.000
_cell.length_c   1.000
_cell.angle_alpha   90.00
_cell.angle_beta   90.00
_cell.angle_gamma   90.00
#
_symmetry.space_group_name_H-M   'P 1'
#
loop_
_entity.id
_entity.type
_entity.pdbx_description
1 polymer ?
#
loop_
_entity_poly.entity_id
_entity_poly.type
_entity_poly.pdbx_seq_one_letter_code
_entity_poly.pdbx_strand_id
1 'polypeptide(L)'
;MSRITGINGRIIYNSRGSKTIEVDITSDEEFLGRVCAPSGASVGKYEAASFPNNGPEESLALLKNNSDKFIGSDPTDLKSIHDIIRTIDDTENYSKIGGACAFAITIAATESAARLQNVPFYKIINPNGDLKFPFPIGNILGGGAHAGPGTPDIQEILIASTGAKTIHDAIDMNLQVHKELRNTIQKNDPTFTNGRGDEGGWAPKYDNEKALEISATAIENLGFTLGKEVSLGVDFASSTQWDEQKAKYIYSRAGFENDPGEQIDFAADIIEKYKLTYAEDAVHE
;
A
#
# COMPACT_ATOMS: atom_id res chain seq x y z
N MET A 1 23.30 27.23 7.26
CA MET A 1 22.77 25.84 7.38
C MET A 1 21.32 25.97 7.72
N SER A 2 20.48 25.40 6.91
CA SER A 2 19.02 25.43 7.13
C SER A 2 18.64 24.57 8.31
N ARG A 3 17.61 24.99 9.04
CA ARG A 3 17.26 24.37 10.30
C ARG A 3 15.76 24.20 10.46
N ILE A 4 15.35 23.11 11.06
CA ILE A 4 13.97 22.93 11.53
C ILE A 4 13.68 23.98 12.59
N THR A 5 12.64 24.78 12.37
CA THR A 5 12.18 25.84 13.28
C THR A 5 10.85 25.50 13.95
N GLY A 6 10.14 24.49 13.44
CA GLY A 6 8.89 24.04 14.03
C GLY A 6 8.54 22.60 13.64
N ILE A 7 7.92 21.89 14.58
CA ILE A 7 7.28 20.59 14.35
C ILE A 7 5.96 20.56 15.10
N ASN A 8 4.91 20.09 14.43
CA ASN A 8 3.58 19.98 15.01
C ASN A 8 2.85 18.77 14.42
N GLY A 9 1.91 18.22 15.17
CA GLY A 9 1.10 17.09 14.72
C GLY A 9 -0.35 17.25 15.13
N ARG A 10 -1.24 16.60 14.35
CA ARG A 10 -2.68 16.57 14.63
C ARG A 10 -3.31 15.25 14.21
N ILE A 11 -4.45 14.92 14.81
CA ILE A 11 -5.30 13.82 14.39
C ILE A 11 -6.04 14.24 13.12
N ILE A 12 -6.05 13.31 12.16
CA ILE A 12 -6.90 13.36 10.97
C ILE A 12 -7.60 12.01 10.80
N TYR A 13 -8.50 11.91 9.83
CA TYR A 13 -9.19 10.66 9.51
C TYR A 13 -8.78 10.19 8.12
N ASN A 14 -8.51 8.88 7.99
CA ASN A 14 -8.20 8.25 6.71
C ASN A 14 -9.47 7.91 5.91
N SER A 15 -9.31 7.34 4.71
CA SER A 15 -10.43 6.95 3.83
C SER A 15 -11.35 5.87 4.41
N ARG A 16 -10.90 5.13 5.44
CA ARG A 16 -11.71 4.13 6.18
C ARG A 16 -12.43 4.71 7.41
N GLY A 17 -12.32 6.02 7.65
CA GLY A 17 -12.88 6.67 8.83
C GLY A 17 -12.11 6.41 10.12
N SER A 18 -10.94 5.81 10.05
CA SER A 18 -10.06 5.58 11.20
C SER A 18 -9.18 6.79 11.46
N LYS A 19 -8.84 7.03 12.75
CA LYS A 19 -7.91 8.08 13.11
C LYS A 19 -6.51 7.74 12.63
N THR A 20 -5.81 8.75 12.10
CA THR A 20 -4.38 8.72 11.84
C THR A 20 -3.79 10.09 12.20
N ILE A 21 -2.52 10.30 11.90
CA ILE A 21 -1.82 11.54 12.23
C ILE A 21 -1.31 12.23 10.98
N GLU A 22 -1.29 13.55 11.07
CA GLU A 22 -0.59 14.42 10.13
C GLU A 22 0.49 15.19 10.90
N VAL A 23 1.69 15.30 10.34
CA VAL A 23 2.81 16.03 10.91
C VAL A 23 3.22 17.14 9.97
N ASP A 24 3.43 18.31 10.56
CA ASP A 24 4.04 19.49 9.93
C ASP A 24 5.46 19.67 10.44
N ILE A 25 6.41 19.86 9.53
CA ILE A 25 7.76 20.33 9.83
C ILE A 25 7.99 21.62 9.06
N THR A 26 8.42 22.67 9.75
CA THR A 26 8.78 23.95 9.14
C THR A 26 10.28 24.16 9.27
N SER A 27 10.95 24.54 8.18
CA SER A 27 12.36 24.90 8.16
C SER A 27 12.52 26.37 7.80
N ASP A 28 13.46 27.05 8.46
CA ASP A 28 13.78 28.46 8.27
C ASP A 28 12.55 29.39 8.33
N GLU A 29 11.55 29.01 9.18
CA GLU A 29 10.25 29.70 9.39
C GLU A 29 9.34 29.82 8.15
N GLU A 30 9.71 29.24 7.02
CA GLU A 30 9.03 29.40 5.73
C GLU A 30 8.66 28.07 5.06
N PHE A 31 9.58 27.10 5.04
CA PHE A 31 9.45 25.90 4.22
C PHE A 31 8.70 24.77 4.96
N LEU A 32 7.42 24.65 4.66
CA LEU A 32 6.54 23.66 5.30
C LEU A 32 6.55 22.32 4.55
N GLY A 33 6.93 21.25 5.25
CA GLY A 33 6.62 19.87 4.88
C GLY A 33 5.42 19.37 5.68
N ARG A 34 4.42 18.80 5.02
CA ARG A 34 3.18 18.31 5.65
C ARG A 34 2.85 16.93 5.13
N VAL A 35 2.76 15.96 6.03
CA VAL A 35 2.58 14.55 5.68
C VAL A 35 1.58 13.87 6.61
N CYS A 36 0.67 13.12 5.98
CA CYS A 36 -0.26 12.23 6.65
C CYS A 36 0.33 10.82 6.68
N ALA A 37 0.24 10.13 7.80
CA ALA A 37 0.67 8.76 7.91
C ALA A 37 -0.35 7.82 7.22
N PRO A 38 0.10 6.91 6.33
CA PRO A 38 -0.76 5.88 5.77
C PRO A 38 -1.08 4.80 6.82
N SER A 39 -2.13 4.01 6.56
CA SER A 39 -2.42 2.81 7.35
C SER A 39 -2.90 1.70 6.43
N GLY A 40 -2.37 0.48 6.61
CA GLY A 40 -2.81 -0.73 5.92
C GLY A 40 -4.16 -1.24 6.44
N ALA A 41 -4.82 -2.11 5.67
CA ALA A 41 -5.99 -2.87 6.10
C ALA A 41 -5.57 -4.18 6.79
N SER A 42 -4.54 -4.83 6.27
CA SER A 42 -3.83 -5.95 6.88
C SER A 42 -2.56 -5.46 7.56
N VAL A 43 -2.07 -6.20 8.54
CA VAL A 43 -0.82 -5.90 9.27
C VAL A 43 -0.01 -7.18 9.35
N GLY A 44 1.21 -7.15 8.81
CA GLY A 44 2.17 -8.25 8.88
C GLY A 44 2.80 -8.38 10.26
N LYS A 45 3.26 -9.58 10.58
CA LYS A 45 3.87 -9.92 11.88
C LYS A 45 5.13 -9.10 12.17
N TYR A 46 5.88 -8.78 11.14
CA TYR A 46 7.17 -8.08 11.24
C TYR A 46 7.06 -6.58 10.99
N GLU A 47 5.86 -6.05 10.79
CA GLU A 47 5.65 -4.62 10.64
C GLU A 47 5.90 -3.85 11.95
N ALA A 48 6.24 -2.58 11.81
CA ALA A 48 6.25 -1.65 12.93
C ALA A 48 4.84 -1.49 13.51
N ALA A 49 4.73 -1.34 14.83
CA ALA A 49 3.46 -0.99 15.44
C ALA A 49 2.99 0.37 14.90
N SER A 50 1.83 0.42 14.25
CA SER A 50 1.32 1.65 13.65
C SER A 50 1.19 2.78 14.67
N PHE A 51 0.68 2.44 15.87
CA PHE A 51 0.51 3.35 17.00
C PHE A 51 0.81 2.63 18.32
N PRO A 52 1.10 3.38 19.41
CA PRO A 52 1.08 2.85 20.78
C PRO A 52 -0.28 2.21 21.13
N ASN A 53 -0.33 1.46 22.23
CA ASN A 53 -1.56 0.78 22.67
C ASN A 53 -2.75 1.74 22.91
N ASN A 54 -2.49 2.98 23.30
CA ASN A 54 -3.53 3.99 23.52
C ASN A 54 -3.84 4.83 22.26
N GLY A 55 -3.31 4.42 21.12
CA GLY A 55 -3.65 5.00 19.82
C GLY A 55 -2.85 6.24 19.41
N PRO A 56 -3.28 6.92 18.33
CA PRO A 56 -2.54 8.03 17.74
C PRO A 56 -2.43 9.27 18.63
N GLU A 57 -3.33 9.45 19.60
CA GLU A 57 -3.27 10.54 20.57
C GLU A 57 -2.02 10.45 21.45
N GLU A 58 -1.61 9.23 21.83
CA GLU A 58 -0.38 9.01 22.60
C GLU A 58 0.86 9.32 21.75
N SER A 59 0.87 8.94 20.48
CA SER A 59 1.93 9.32 19.53
C SER A 59 2.11 10.84 19.47
N LEU A 60 1.01 11.58 19.36
CA LEU A 60 1.07 13.04 19.30
C LEU A 60 1.48 13.69 20.63
N ALA A 61 1.05 13.14 21.75
CA ALA A 61 1.50 13.60 23.07
C ALA A 61 3.02 13.41 23.22
N LEU A 62 3.53 12.26 22.79
CA LEU A 62 4.96 11.95 22.84
C LEU A 62 5.75 12.86 21.87
N LEU A 63 5.27 13.07 20.65
CA LEU A 63 5.86 14.02 19.70
C LEU A 63 5.92 15.43 20.29
N LYS A 64 4.81 15.92 20.84
CA LYS A 64 4.73 17.25 21.44
C LYS A 64 5.73 17.42 22.59
N ASN A 65 5.85 16.43 23.45
CA ASN A 65 6.75 16.46 24.61
C ASN A 65 8.22 16.39 24.22
N ASN A 66 8.54 16.01 22.98
CA ASN A 66 9.90 15.87 22.46
C ASN A 66 10.17 16.78 21.25
N SER A 67 9.27 17.71 20.92
CA SER A 67 9.39 18.60 19.76
C SER A 67 10.70 19.39 19.74
N ASP A 68 11.17 19.83 20.91
CA ASP A 68 12.40 20.61 21.06
C ASP A 68 13.65 19.85 20.56
N LYS A 69 13.63 18.52 20.57
CA LYS A 69 14.76 17.72 20.08
C LYS A 69 14.98 17.87 18.57
N PHE A 70 13.94 18.23 17.82
CA PHE A 70 14.02 18.43 16.38
C PHE A 70 14.44 19.86 15.99
N ILE A 71 14.18 20.83 16.88
CA ILE A 71 14.49 22.23 16.60
C ILE A 71 15.99 22.44 16.45
N GLY A 72 16.39 23.11 15.37
CA GLY A 72 17.78 23.36 15.03
C GLY A 72 18.46 22.24 14.23
N SER A 73 17.80 21.09 14.01
CA SER A 73 18.32 20.02 13.15
C SER A 73 18.24 20.40 11.68
N ASP A 74 19.13 19.81 10.87
CA ASP A 74 19.11 19.96 9.41
C ASP A 74 18.04 19.02 8.81
N PRO A 75 17.02 19.54 8.10
CA PRO A 75 15.96 18.71 7.52
C PRO A 75 16.46 17.81 6.38
N THR A 76 17.66 18.05 5.85
CA THR A 76 18.28 17.23 4.80
C THR A 76 19.06 16.04 5.37
N ASP A 77 19.42 16.07 6.65
CA ASP A 77 20.09 14.98 7.35
C ASP A 77 19.07 13.99 7.93
N LEU A 78 18.50 13.13 7.05
CA LEU A 78 17.49 12.15 7.43
C LEU A 78 18.01 11.16 8.48
N LYS A 79 19.32 10.88 8.49
CA LYS A 79 19.91 10.04 9.51
C LYS A 79 19.80 10.67 10.90
N SER A 80 20.13 11.95 11.01
CA SER A 80 20.02 12.69 12.27
C SER A 80 18.54 12.75 12.73
N ILE A 81 17.59 12.98 11.83
CA ILE A 81 16.15 12.95 12.15
C ILE A 81 15.75 11.58 12.69
N HIS A 82 16.20 10.50 12.04
CA HIS A 82 15.93 9.14 12.51
C HIS A 82 16.58 8.86 13.87
N ASP A 83 17.83 9.29 14.09
CA ASP A 83 18.52 9.13 15.37
C ASP A 83 17.75 9.85 16.51
N ILE A 84 17.16 11.03 16.25
CA ILE A 84 16.29 11.73 17.21
C ILE A 84 15.05 10.88 17.52
N ILE A 85 14.37 10.35 16.48
CA ILE A 85 13.21 9.48 16.67
C ILE A 85 13.60 8.28 17.55
N ARG A 86 14.76 7.67 17.32
CA ARG A 86 15.27 6.55 18.13
C ARG A 86 15.61 6.91 19.57
N THR A 87 15.92 8.19 19.87
CA THR A 87 16.05 8.64 21.28
C THR A 87 14.70 8.77 21.98
N ILE A 88 13.60 8.88 21.23
CA ILE A 88 12.24 8.97 21.75
C ILE A 88 11.64 7.55 21.90
N ASP A 89 11.91 6.70 20.91
CA ASP A 89 11.46 5.31 20.84
C ASP A 89 12.65 4.36 20.63
N ASP A 90 13.06 3.69 21.71
CA ASP A 90 14.15 2.71 21.74
C ASP A 90 13.68 1.28 21.45
N THR A 91 12.40 1.08 21.12
CA THR A 91 11.86 -0.24 20.77
C THR A 91 12.21 -0.63 19.33
N GLU A 92 12.28 -1.93 19.06
CA GLU A 92 12.62 -2.42 17.72
C GLU A 92 11.55 -2.06 16.69
N ASN A 93 10.27 -2.06 17.10
CA ASN A 93 9.11 -1.92 16.23
C ASN A 93 8.33 -0.59 16.39
N TYR A 94 8.94 0.44 16.98
CA TYR A 94 8.30 1.74 17.22
C TYR A 94 7.04 1.70 18.09
N SER A 95 6.93 0.76 19.03
CA SER A 95 5.72 0.61 19.85
C SER A 95 5.46 1.75 20.84
N LYS A 96 6.40 2.69 21.05
CA LYS A 96 6.22 3.87 21.91
C LYS A 96 5.67 5.06 21.16
N ILE A 97 6.30 5.44 20.02
CA ILE A 97 5.87 6.61 19.23
C ILE A 97 4.89 6.24 18.11
N GLY A 98 4.93 5.00 17.68
CA GLY A 98 4.21 4.50 16.53
C GLY A 98 4.96 4.70 15.21
N GLY A 99 5.03 3.63 14.39
CA GLY A 99 5.61 3.68 13.05
C GLY A 99 4.97 4.74 12.15
N ALA A 100 3.66 4.96 12.29
CA ALA A 100 2.94 6.02 11.59
C ALA A 100 3.49 7.42 11.92
N CYS A 101 3.77 7.68 13.21
CA CYS A 101 4.36 8.96 13.62
C CYS A 101 5.80 9.11 13.12
N ALA A 102 6.61 8.07 13.26
CA ALA A 102 8.00 8.06 12.77
C ALA A 102 8.06 8.30 11.25
N PHE A 103 7.18 7.64 10.49
CA PHE A 103 7.02 7.85 9.05
C PHE A 103 6.67 9.31 8.74
N ALA A 104 5.61 9.83 9.37
CA ALA A 104 5.15 11.19 9.09
C ALA A 104 6.21 12.26 9.41
N ILE A 105 6.98 12.11 10.50
CA ILE A 105 8.10 12.99 10.85
C ILE A 105 9.19 12.95 9.75
N THR A 106 9.61 11.74 9.38
CA THR A 106 10.71 11.57 8.40
C THR A 106 10.34 12.14 7.05
N ILE A 107 9.13 11.84 6.56
CA ILE A 107 8.69 12.32 5.25
C ILE A 107 8.37 13.81 5.26
N ALA A 108 7.84 14.38 6.36
CA ALA A 108 7.63 15.83 6.49
C ALA A 108 8.96 16.59 6.51
N ALA A 109 10.00 16.05 7.17
CA ALA A 109 11.35 16.63 7.11
C ALA A 109 11.89 16.62 5.67
N THR A 110 11.75 15.50 4.96
CA THR A 110 12.16 15.35 3.57
C THR A 110 11.42 16.34 2.65
N GLU A 111 10.11 16.51 2.84
CA GLU A 111 9.33 17.47 2.05
C GLU A 111 9.74 18.92 2.33
N SER A 112 9.94 19.26 3.60
CA SER A 112 10.46 20.59 3.98
C SER A 112 11.82 20.86 3.35
N ALA A 113 12.74 19.88 3.37
CA ALA A 113 14.04 19.94 2.73
C ALA A 113 13.94 20.13 1.21
N ALA A 114 13.02 19.42 0.56
CA ALA A 114 12.79 19.52 -0.89
C ALA A 114 12.35 20.95 -1.28
N ARG A 115 11.41 21.51 -0.54
CA ARG A 115 10.93 22.88 -0.74
C ARG A 115 12.04 23.91 -0.49
N LEU A 116 12.79 23.74 0.58
CA LEU A 116 13.93 24.58 0.94
C LEU A 116 15.00 24.62 -0.16
N GLN A 117 15.33 23.47 -0.75
CA GLN A 117 16.30 23.35 -1.83
C GLN A 117 15.70 23.63 -3.21
N ASN A 118 14.38 23.82 -3.30
CA ASN A 118 13.64 23.98 -4.57
C ASN A 118 13.93 22.82 -5.56
N VAL A 119 13.91 21.58 -5.03
CA VAL A 119 14.09 20.38 -5.83
C VAL A 119 12.91 19.42 -5.62
N PRO A 120 12.64 18.50 -6.57
CA PRO A 120 11.66 17.45 -6.34
C PRO A 120 12.02 16.58 -5.14
N PHE A 121 10.99 16.11 -4.41
CA PHE A 121 11.10 15.27 -3.21
C PHE A 121 12.11 14.12 -3.36
N TYR A 122 12.04 13.36 -4.45
CA TYR A 122 12.91 12.22 -4.69
C TYR A 122 14.40 12.57 -4.78
N LYS A 123 14.74 13.82 -5.09
CA LYS A 123 16.14 14.30 -5.14
C LYS A 123 16.77 14.46 -3.77
N ILE A 124 15.98 14.63 -2.71
CA ILE A 124 16.49 14.61 -1.33
C ILE A 124 16.90 13.18 -0.96
N ILE A 125 16.13 12.17 -1.37
CA ILE A 125 16.40 10.78 -1.04
C ILE A 125 17.54 10.21 -1.91
N ASN A 126 17.54 10.54 -3.20
CA ASN A 126 18.52 10.05 -4.16
C ASN A 126 19.07 11.18 -5.04
N PRO A 127 19.99 12.01 -4.51
CA PRO A 127 20.46 13.22 -5.21
C PRO A 127 21.24 12.90 -6.49
N ASN A 128 21.94 11.76 -6.55
CA ASN A 128 22.87 11.43 -7.63
C ASN A 128 22.47 10.17 -8.42
N GLY A 129 21.33 9.56 -8.09
CA GLY A 129 20.91 8.30 -8.71
C GLY A 129 20.24 8.47 -10.07
N ASP A 130 20.45 7.50 -10.94
CA ASP A 130 19.60 7.32 -12.11
C ASP A 130 18.19 6.96 -11.67
N LEU A 131 17.23 7.77 -12.09
CA LEU A 131 15.84 7.60 -11.73
C LEU A 131 15.12 6.81 -12.83
N LYS A 132 14.42 5.78 -12.42
CA LYS A 132 13.50 5.04 -13.28
C LYS A 132 12.09 5.15 -12.71
N PHE A 133 11.12 5.44 -13.55
CA PHE A 133 9.73 5.30 -13.14
C PHE A 133 9.38 3.83 -12.97
N PRO A 134 8.80 3.43 -11.83
CA PRO A 134 8.21 2.11 -11.70
C PRO A 134 6.96 2.01 -12.57
N PHE A 135 6.61 0.79 -12.98
CA PHE A 135 5.28 0.56 -13.55
C PHE A 135 4.22 0.80 -12.49
N PRO A 136 3.16 1.60 -12.78
CA PRO A 136 2.07 1.77 -11.85
C PRO A 136 1.29 0.46 -11.74
N ILE A 137 1.18 -0.09 -10.54
CA ILE A 137 0.34 -1.24 -10.22
C ILE A 137 -1.01 -0.70 -9.73
N GLY A 138 -2.11 -1.20 -10.30
CA GLY A 138 -3.47 -0.78 -9.96
C GLY A 138 -4.32 -1.95 -9.50
N ASN A 139 -5.03 -1.79 -8.37
CA ASN A 139 -6.03 -2.75 -7.92
C ASN A 139 -7.28 -2.64 -8.80
N ILE A 140 -7.62 -3.70 -9.54
CA ILE A 140 -8.78 -3.73 -10.43
C ILE A 140 -9.94 -4.56 -9.88
N LEU A 141 -9.65 -5.56 -9.02
CA LEU A 141 -10.66 -6.37 -8.35
C LEU A 141 -10.19 -6.72 -6.95
N GLY A 142 -10.97 -6.33 -5.96
CA GLY A 142 -10.69 -6.56 -4.54
C GLY A 142 -11.48 -7.73 -3.98
N GLY A 143 -10.85 -8.45 -3.07
CA GLY A 143 -11.42 -9.52 -2.25
C GLY A 143 -10.90 -9.45 -0.81
N GLY A 144 -10.79 -10.58 -0.13
CA GLY A 144 -10.18 -10.69 1.18
C GLY A 144 -10.68 -9.65 2.19
N ALA A 145 -9.74 -8.96 2.83
CA ALA A 145 -10.02 -7.89 3.80
C ALA A 145 -10.49 -6.57 3.13
N HIS A 146 -10.23 -6.38 1.82
CA HIS A 146 -10.53 -5.16 1.09
C HIS A 146 -11.97 -5.11 0.56
N ALA A 147 -12.73 -6.22 0.64
CA ALA A 147 -14.08 -6.31 0.12
C ALA A 147 -15.00 -7.15 1.00
N GLY A 148 -16.31 -7.01 0.78
CA GLY A 148 -17.34 -7.66 1.59
C GLY A 148 -17.54 -9.16 1.33
N PRO A 149 -18.46 -9.79 2.05
CA PRO A 149 -18.77 -11.22 1.91
C PRO A 149 -19.15 -11.62 0.48
N GLY A 150 -18.66 -12.77 0.05
CA GLY A 150 -18.94 -13.33 -1.28
C GLY A 150 -18.00 -12.84 -2.38
N THR A 151 -17.06 -11.98 -2.09
CA THR A 151 -15.95 -11.61 -2.99
C THR A 151 -14.84 -12.68 -2.91
N PRO A 152 -13.81 -12.67 -3.78
CA PRO A 152 -12.71 -13.64 -3.71
C PRO A 152 -12.02 -13.71 -2.36
N ASP A 153 -11.43 -14.87 -2.01
CA ASP A 153 -10.54 -14.98 -0.84
C ASP A 153 -9.20 -14.26 -1.08
N ILE A 154 -8.69 -14.31 -2.31
CA ILE A 154 -7.53 -13.52 -2.77
C ILE A 154 -7.82 -12.04 -2.54
N GLN A 155 -6.88 -11.33 -1.93
CA GLN A 155 -7.10 -9.96 -1.48
C GLN A 155 -7.15 -8.96 -2.63
N GLU A 156 -6.23 -9.06 -3.60
CA GLU A 156 -6.15 -8.13 -4.71
C GLU A 156 -5.80 -8.83 -6.02
N ILE A 157 -6.54 -8.50 -7.08
CA ILE A 157 -6.12 -8.73 -8.45
C ILE A 157 -5.70 -7.39 -9.03
N LEU A 158 -4.43 -7.33 -9.38
CA LEU A 158 -3.70 -6.14 -9.79
C LEU A 158 -3.39 -6.16 -11.27
N ILE A 159 -3.14 -4.99 -11.85
CA ILE A 159 -2.59 -4.87 -13.20
C ILE A 159 -1.37 -3.98 -13.24
N ALA A 160 -0.48 -4.29 -14.17
CA ALA A 160 0.65 -3.45 -14.56
C ALA A 160 0.75 -3.40 -16.08
N SER A 161 0.72 -2.21 -16.66
CA SER A 161 0.86 -2.00 -18.11
C SER A 161 2.33 -2.02 -18.51
N THR A 162 2.94 -3.23 -18.47
CA THR A 162 4.39 -3.46 -18.67
C THR A 162 4.88 -3.19 -20.09
N GLY A 163 3.98 -3.16 -21.07
CA GLY A 163 4.28 -2.78 -22.46
C GLY A 163 4.18 -1.28 -22.74
N ALA A 164 3.76 -0.47 -21.77
CA ALA A 164 3.66 0.98 -21.94
C ALA A 164 5.03 1.64 -22.08
N LYS A 165 5.10 2.67 -22.95
CA LYS A 165 6.35 3.40 -23.19
C LYS A 165 6.51 4.63 -22.30
N THR A 166 5.41 5.17 -21.80
CA THR A 166 5.39 6.33 -20.92
C THR A 166 4.50 6.05 -19.71
N ILE A 167 4.69 6.84 -18.65
CA ILE A 167 3.84 6.76 -17.47
C ILE A 167 2.38 7.10 -17.78
N HIS A 168 2.14 8.03 -18.70
CA HIS A 168 0.80 8.39 -19.15
C HIS A 168 0.10 7.22 -19.86
N ASP A 169 0.81 6.55 -20.79
CA ASP A 169 0.28 5.36 -21.46
C ASP A 169 -0.04 4.25 -20.45
N ALA A 170 0.85 4.03 -19.46
CA ALA A 170 0.63 3.02 -18.43
C ALA A 170 -0.62 3.30 -17.60
N ILE A 171 -0.82 4.54 -17.17
CA ILE A 171 -2.01 4.94 -16.41
C ILE A 171 -3.27 4.79 -17.27
N ASP A 172 -3.24 5.25 -18.52
CA ASP A 172 -4.37 5.15 -19.43
C ASP A 172 -4.77 3.69 -19.70
N MET A 173 -3.80 2.82 -19.93
CA MET A 173 -4.04 1.38 -20.12
C MET A 173 -4.65 0.75 -18.85
N ASN A 174 -4.10 1.06 -17.66
CA ASN A 174 -4.66 0.59 -16.40
C ASN A 174 -6.12 1.02 -16.21
N LEU A 175 -6.43 2.29 -16.48
CA LEU A 175 -7.80 2.82 -16.37
C LEU A 175 -8.75 2.20 -17.41
N GLN A 176 -8.28 1.93 -18.64
CA GLN A 176 -9.07 1.24 -19.66
C GLN A 176 -9.44 -0.17 -19.20
N VAL A 177 -8.47 -0.94 -18.68
CA VAL A 177 -8.72 -2.29 -18.16
C VAL A 177 -9.68 -2.25 -16.98
N HIS A 178 -9.47 -1.36 -16.00
CA HIS A 178 -10.38 -1.21 -14.87
C HIS A 178 -11.82 -0.92 -15.33
N LYS A 179 -12.00 -0.06 -16.32
CA LYS A 179 -13.31 0.26 -16.90
C LYS A 179 -13.92 -0.92 -17.64
N GLU A 180 -13.13 -1.61 -18.48
CA GLU A 180 -13.61 -2.77 -19.24
C GLU A 180 -13.95 -3.95 -18.32
N LEU A 181 -13.19 -4.14 -17.24
CA LEU A 181 -13.49 -5.15 -16.23
C LEU A 181 -14.91 -4.95 -15.66
N ARG A 182 -15.29 -3.71 -15.32
CA ARG A 182 -16.67 -3.42 -14.91
C ARG A 182 -17.70 -3.88 -15.96
N ASN A 183 -17.49 -3.54 -17.24
CA ASN A 183 -18.40 -3.92 -18.31
C ASN A 183 -18.49 -5.44 -18.44
N THR A 184 -17.36 -6.12 -18.30
CA THR A 184 -17.26 -7.58 -18.37
C THR A 184 -17.96 -8.23 -17.17
N ILE A 185 -17.82 -7.68 -15.96
CA ILE A 185 -18.55 -8.13 -14.78
C ILE A 185 -20.07 -7.99 -15.00
N GLN A 186 -20.52 -6.81 -15.44
CA GLN A 186 -21.96 -6.54 -15.68
C GLN A 186 -22.59 -7.43 -16.75
N LYS A 187 -21.83 -7.85 -17.76
CA LYS A 187 -22.29 -8.81 -18.78
C LYS A 187 -22.47 -10.21 -18.18
N ASN A 188 -21.61 -10.61 -17.23
CA ASN A 188 -21.65 -11.91 -16.58
C ASN A 188 -22.63 -11.95 -15.38
N ASP A 189 -22.76 -10.84 -14.67
CA ASP A 189 -23.69 -10.66 -13.56
C ASP A 189 -24.44 -9.31 -13.71
N PRO A 190 -25.63 -9.31 -14.35
CA PRO A 190 -26.45 -8.11 -14.49
C PRO A 190 -26.94 -7.50 -13.16
N THR A 191 -26.81 -8.26 -12.05
CA THR A 191 -27.20 -7.79 -10.72
C THR A 191 -26.07 -7.01 -10.01
N PHE A 192 -24.88 -6.98 -10.60
CA PHE A 192 -23.73 -6.27 -10.05
C PHE A 192 -23.98 -4.76 -10.01
N THR A 193 -23.97 -4.18 -8.82
CA THR A 193 -24.30 -2.77 -8.55
C THR A 193 -23.10 -1.82 -8.58
N ASN A 194 -21.98 -2.24 -9.19
CA ASN A 194 -20.71 -1.50 -9.22
C ASN A 194 -20.08 -1.28 -7.83
N GLY A 195 -20.24 -2.23 -6.91
CA GLY A 195 -19.57 -2.22 -5.61
C GLY A 195 -18.05 -2.22 -5.79
N ARG A 196 -17.35 -1.49 -4.91
CA ARG A 196 -15.90 -1.40 -4.88
C ARG A 196 -15.39 -1.73 -3.49
N GLY A 197 -14.19 -2.29 -3.43
CA GLY A 197 -13.38 -2.37 -2.22
C GLY A 197 -12.84 -1.00 -1.80
N ASP A 198 -12.18 -0.97 -0.67
CA ASP A 198 -11.63 0.25 -0.06
C ASP A 198 -10.46 0.88 -0.85
N GLU A 199 -9.86 0.11 -1.75
CA GLU A 199 -8.81 0.57 -2.69
C GLU A 199 -9.32 0.83 -4.12
N GLY A 200 -10.63 0.77 -4.33
CA GLY A 200 -11.26 1.11 -5.60
C GLY A 200 -11.35 -0.02 -6.62
N GLY A 201 -10.80 -1.21 -6.35
CA GLY A 201 -11.01 -2.43 -7.14
C GLY A 201 -12.48 -2.85 -7.09
N TRP A 202 -13.00 -3.42 -8.18
CA TRP A 202 -14.37 -3.93 -8.23
C TRP A 202 -14.56 -5.09 -7.26
N ALA A 203 -15.70 -5.21 -6.64
CA ALA A 203 -16.03 -6.21 -5.63
C ALA A 203 -17.23 -7.09 -6.05
N PRO A 204 -17.10 -7.90 -7.12
CA PRO A 204 -18.14 -8.82 -7.53
C PRO A 204 -18.21 -10.06 -6.62
N LYS A 205 -19.33 -10.73 -6.62
CA LYS A 205 -19.52 -12.02 -5.92
C LYS A 205 -18.99 -13.17 -6.77
N TYR A 206 -17.67 -13.32 -6.81
CA TYR A 206 -16.97 -14.37 -7.54
C TYR A 206 -16.04 -15.15 -6.59
N ASP A 207 -15.71 -16.38 -6.95
CA ASP A 207 -14.56 -17.09 -6.41
C ASP A 207 -13.25 -16.60 -7.03
N ASN A 208 -12.12 -17.13 -6.55
CA ASN A 208 -10.79 -16.73 -7.01
C ASN A 208 -10.58 -17.01 -8.50
N GLU A 209 -11.02 -18.19 -8.98
CA GLU A 209 -10.81 -18.59 -10.37
C GLU A 209 -11.60 -17.68 -11.32
N LYS A 210 -12.88 -17.46 -11.02
CA LYS A 210 -13.74 -16.59 -11.84
C LYS A 210 -13.24 -15.14 -11.85
N ALA A 211 -12.75 -14.65 -10.73
CA ALA A 211 -12.20 -13.31 -10.63
C ALA A 211 -10.96 -13.11 -11.52
N LEU A 212 -10.05 -14.09 -11.53
CA LEU A 212 -8.86 -14.08 -12.39
C LEU A 212 -9.23 -14.23 -13.88
N GLU A 213 -10.12 -15.17 -14.22
CA GLU A 213 -10.60 -15.39 -15.58
C GLU A 213 -11.19 -14.12 -16.19
N ILE A 214 -12.07 -13.46 -15.45
CA ILE A 214 -12.78 -12.28 -15.95
C ILE A 214 -11.85 -11.07 -16.06
N SER A 215 -10.83 -10.98 -15.20
CA SER A 215 -9.78 -9.97 -15.27
C SER A 215 -8.89 -10.15 -16.51
N ALA A 216 -8.50 -11.38 -16.81
CA ALA A 216 -7.77 -11.71 -18.05
C ALA A 216 -8.63 -11.40 -19.28
N THR A 217 -9.90 -11.80 -19.27
CA THR A 217 -10.86 -11.51 -20.35
C THR A 217 -11.00 -10.00 -20.63
N ALA A 218 -11.02 -9.18 -19.58
CA ALA A 218 -11.12 -7.73 -19.75
C ALA A 218 -9.89 -7.13 -20.45
N ILE A 219 -8.70 -7.67 -20.19
CA ILE A 219 -7.46 -7.28 -20.89
C ILE A 219 -7.55 -7.66 -22.37
N GLU A 220 -7.96 -8.89 -22.67
CA GLU A 220 -8.09 -9.41 -24.03
C GLU A 220 -9.17 -8.70 -24.85
N ASN A 221 -10.31 -8.32 -24.24
CA ASN A 221 -11.38 -7.56 -24.87
C ASN A 221 -10.92 -6.20 -25.43
N LEU A 222 -9.89 -5.62 -24.82
CA LEU A 222 -9.25 -4.38 -25.26
C LEU A 222 -8.19 -4.60 -26.36
N GLY A 223 -7.92 -5.86 -26.71
CA GLY A 223 -6.90 -6.23 -27.69
C GLY A 223 -5.48 -6.26 -27.14
N PHE A 224 -5.30 -6.14 -25.85
CA PHE A 224 -3.99 -6.26 -25.21
C PHE A 224 -3.57 -7.73 -25.05
N THR A 225 -2.29 -7.98 -25.20
CA THR A 225 -1.70 -9.30 -24.96
C THR A 225 -1.38 -9.47 -23.47
N LEU A 226 -2.06 -10.40 -22.81
CA LEU A 226 -1.83 -10.73 -21.40
C LEU A 226 -0.40 -11.22 -21.16
N GLY A 227 0.25 -10.67 -20.14
CA GLY A 227 1.64 -11.00 -19.76
C GLY A 227 2.69 -10.34 -20.66
N LYS A 228 2.31 -9.45 -21.57
CA LYS A 228 3.21 -8.75 -22.47
C LYS A 228 2.98 -7.25 -22.52
N GLU A 229 1.78 -6.80 -22.93
CA GLU A 229 1.41 -5.38 -22.95
C GLU A 229 0.78 -4.97 -21.63
N VAL A 230 -0.09 -5.81 -21.10
CA VAL A 230 -0.68 -5.67 -19.77
C VAL A 230 -0.51 -6.99 -19.04
N SER A 231 -0.02 -6.94 -17.83
CA SER A 231 0.19 -8.10 -16.98
C SER A 231 -0.73 -8.04 -15.76
N LEU A 232 -1.19 -9.21 -15.31
CA LEU A 232 -1.82 -9.35 -14.02
C LEU A 232 -0.78 -9.44 -12.90
N GLY A 233 -1.17 -9.01 -11.73
CA GLY A 233 -0.54 -9.28 -10.46
C GLY A 233 -1.56 -9.78 -9.46
N VAL A 234 -1.11 -10.42 -8.39
CA VAL A 234 -1.94 -10.90 -7.30
C VAL A 234 -1.26 -10.61 -5.98
N ASP A 235 -1.99 -10.00 -5.05
CA ASP A 235 -1.73 -10.10 -3.63
C ASP A 235 -2.64 -11.16 -3.03
N PHE A 236 -2.03 -12.27 -2.61
CA PHE A 236 -2.76 -13.39 -2.00
C PHE A 236 -3.16 -13.09 -0.56
N ALA A 237 -2.37 -12.27 0.15
CA ALA A 237 -2.47 -12.03 1.59
C ALA A 237 -2.63 -13.34 2.39
N SER A 238 -1.82 -14.35 2.08
CA SER A 238 -2.02 -15.74 2.53
C SER A 238 -1.96 -15.91 4.04
N SER A 239 -1.31 -14.98 4.77
CA SER A 239 -1.34 -14.98 6.24
C SER A 239 -2.77 -14.83 6.79
N THR A 240 -3.67 -14.17 6.05
CA THR A 240 -5.09 -14.04 6.45
C THR A 240 -5.90 -15.32 6.27
N GLN A 241 -5.41 -16.25 5.44
CA GLN A 241 -6.02 -17.57 5.20
C GLN A 241 -5.42 -18.65 6.10
N TRP A 242 -4.26 -18.39 6.73
CA TRP A 242 -3.56 -19.37 7.53
C TRP A 242 -4.24 -19.65 8.86
N ASP A 243 -4.55 -20.93 9.12
CA ASP A 243 -5.02 -21.44 10.41
C ASP A 243 -3.87 -22.17 11.11
N GLU A 244 -3.30 -21.55 12.14
CA GLU A 244 -2.17 -22.08 12.91
C GLU A 244 -2.50 -23.42 13.60
N GLN A 245 -3.74 -23.63 14.03
CA GLN A 245 -4.13 -24.86 14.73
C GLN A 245 -4.25 -26.03 13.77
N LYS A 246 -4.72 -25.79 12.55
CA LYS A 246 -4.85 -26.81 11.51
C LYS A 246 -3.59 -26.97 10.67
N ALA A 247 -2.65 -26.01 10.75
CA ALA A 247 -1.50 -25.88 9.87
C ALA A 247 -1.92 -25.92 8.37
N LYS A 248 -2.97 -25.15 8.03
CA LYS A 248 -3.58 -25.09 6.70
C LYS A 248 -4.03 -23.69 6.33
N TYR A 249 -4.07 -23.44 5.03
CA TYR A 249 -4.73 -22.27 4.46
C TYR A 249 -6.20 -22.57 4.21
N ILE A 250 -7.09 -21.72 4.73
CA ILE A 250 -8.54 -21.91 4.66
C ILE A 250 -9.14 -20.90 3.69
N TYR A 251 -9.45 -21.34 2.49
CA TYR A 251 -10.14 -20.54 1.48
C TYR A 251 -11.65 -20.71 1.66
N SER A 252 -12.19 -19.99 2.65
CA SER A 252 -13.57 -20.24 3.13
C SER A 252 -14.66 -19.88 2.11
N ARG A 253 -14.39 -18.92 1.23
CA ARG A 253 -15.32 -18.47 0.19
C ARG A 253 -15.27 -19.38 -1.02
N ALA A 254 -14.09 -19.84 -1.39
CA ALA A 254 -13.89 -20.81 -2.46
C ALA A 254 -14.19 -22.27 -2.02
N GLY A 255 -14.20 -22.55 -0.72
CA GLY A 255 -14.61 -23.83 -0.15
C GLY A 255 -13.54 -24.93 -0.20
N PHE A 256 -12.26 -24.58 -0.13
CA PHE A 256 -11.17 -25.56 -0.07
C PHE A 256 -10.13 -25.19 1.01
N GLU A 257 -9.29 -26.15 1.37
CA GLU A 257 -8.18 -25.99 2.30
C GLU A 257 -6.91 -26.53 1.65
N ASN A 258 -5.78 -25.83 1.82
CA ASN A 258 -4.47 -26.23 1.33
C ASN A 258 -3.52 -26.49 2.49
N ASP A 259 -2.74 -27.56 2.41
CA ASP A 259 -1.51 -27.65 3.20
C ASP A 259 -0.42 -26.73 2.59
N PRO A 260 0.76 -26.56 3.27
CA PRO A 260 1.80 -25.69 2.75
C PRO A 260 2.32 -26.07 1.35
N GLY A 261 2.37 -27.36 1.01
CA GLY A 261 2.76 -27.83 -0.33
C GLY A 261 1.72 -27.50 -1.37
N GLU A 262 0.46 -27.81 -1.09
CA GLU A 262 -0.70 -27.50 -1.94
C GLU A 262 -0.84 -25.98 -2.16
N GLN A 263 -0.48 -25.15 -1.16
CA GLN A 263 -0.51 -23.70 -1.30
C GLN A 263 0.57 -23.21 -2.28
N ILE A 264 1.76 -23.78 -2.23
CA ILE A 264 2.83 -23.45 -3.18
C ILE A 264 2.40 -23.81 -4.61
N ASP A 265 1.83 -25.00 -4.80
CA ASP A 265 1.36 -25.47 -6.11
C ASP A 265 0.21 -24.57 -6.61
N PHE A 266 -0.76 -24.24 -5.74
CA PHE A 266 -1.86 -23.31 -6.05
C PHE A 266 -1.36 -21.94 -6.52
N ALA A 267 -0.40 -21.36 -5.82
CA ALA A 267 0.16 -20.07 -6.20
C ALA A 267 0.96 -20.17 -7.51
N ALA A 268 1.76 -21.22 -7.68
CA ALA A 268 2.54 -21.47 -8.89
C ALA A 268 1.63 -21.63 -10.12
N ASP A 269 0.55 -22.40 -10.00
CA ASP A 269 -0.44 -22.61 -11.07
C ASP A 269 -1.09 -21.27 -11.50
N ILE A 270 -1.45 -20.41 -10.55
CA ILE A 270 -2.01 -19.09 -10.85
C ILE A 270 -0.97 -18.21 -11.56
N ILE A 271 0.27 -18.19 -11.07
CA ILE A 271 1.37 -17.42 -11.66
C ILE A 271 1.60 -17.84 -13.12
N GLU A 272 1.67 -19.13 -13.38
CA GLU A 272 1.90 -19.66 -14.72
C GLU A 272 0.70 -19.45 -15.65
N LYS A 273 -0.50 -19.84 -15.20
CA LYS A 273 -1.75 -19.79 -15.99
C LYS A 273 -2.07 -18.36 -16.45
N TYR A 274 -1.91 -17.37 -15.56
CA TYR A 274 -2.25 -15.97 -15.82
C TYR A 274 -1.04 -15.09 -16.16
N LYS A 275 0.15 -15.69 -16.27
CA LYS A 275 1.41 -14.99 -16.62
C LYS A 275 1.65 -13.77 -15.73
N LEU A 276 1.53 -13.98 -14.42
CA LEU A 276 1.70 -12.89 -13.47
C LEU A 276 3.11 -12.32 -13.53
N THR A 277 3.22 -11.00 -13.41
CA THR A 277 4.51 -10.30 -13.23
C THR A 277 4.72 -9.84 -11.79
N TYR A 278 3.70 -9.96 -10.96
CA TYR A 278 3.73 -9.62 -9.54
C TYR A 278 2.95 -10.66 -8.75
N ALA A 279 3.56 -11.19 -7.71
CA ALA A 279 2.92 -12.09 -6.76
C ALA A 279 3.41 -11.73 -5.36
N GLU A 280 2.48 -11.34 -4.50
CA GLU A 280 2.71 -10.89 -3.14
C GLU A 280 2.08 -11.88 -2.18
N ASP A 281 2.76 -12.15 -1.06
CA ASP A 281 2.27 -12.94 0.06
C ASP A 281 1.62 -14.28 -0.35
N ALA A 282 2.23 -14.98 -1.29
CA ALA A 282 1.74 -16.26 -1.82
C ALA A 282 1.71 -17.37 -0.75
N VAL A 283 2.51 -17.20 0.32
CA VAL A 283 2.55 -18.05 1.51
C VAL A 283 2.50 -17.16 2.75
N HIS A 284 2.13 -17.74 3.92
CA HIS A 284 2.14 -17.00 5.20
C HIS A 284 3.55 -16.70 5.70
N GLU A 285 3.68 -15.74 6.57
CA GLU A 285 4.93 -15.28 7.20
C GLU A 285 5.62 -16.34 8.08
#